data_f86e636cf3024a495b0420cf50b12672
#
_entry.id   f86e636cf3024a495b0420cf50b12672
#
_cell.length_a   1.000
_cell.length_b   1.000
_cell.length_c   1.000
_cell.angle_alpha   90.00
_cell.angle_beta   90.00
_cell.angle_gamma   90.00
#
_symmetry.space_group_name_H-M   'P 1'
#
loop_
_entity.id
_entity.type
_entity.pdbx_description
1 polymer ?
#
loop_
_entity_poly.entity_id
_entity_poly.type
_entity_poly.pdbx_seq_one_letter_code
_entity_poly.pdbx_strand_id
1 'polypeptide(L)'
;MKQFTATANDEGVRLSRFVQSVTTGLPASLLYKSFRNKRIKVNGRRAAPDTRLAAGDRIELYINDEFFPPEAAPAQPARPAKPKQPKVQVVYEDENIAVLYKPAHLLCHSDRTGDANLVDAFAQYLTEKGEYRPGGENRFAPALCNRLDRG
;
A
#
# COMPACT_ATOMS: atom_id res chain seq x y z
N MET A 1 16.76 6.48 10.32
CA MET A 1 15.54 7.29 10.59
C MET A 1 14.75 7.43 9.29
N LYS A 2 13.49 7.01 9.28
CA LYS A 2 12.59 7.18 8.12
C LYS A 2 11.48 8.17 8.47
N GLN A 3 11.08 8.97 7.50
CA GLN A 3 9.97 9.92 7.61
C GLN A 3 8.89 9.58 6.59
N PHE A 4 7.65 9.71 7.00
CA PHE A 4 6.47 9.54 6.17
C PHE A 4 5.54 10.72 6.35
N THR A 5 4.78 11.05 5.32
CA THR A 5 3.68 12.00 5.40
C THR A 5 2.38 11.22 5.22
N ALA A 6 1.45 11.37 6.14
CA ALA A 6 0.14 10.74 6.03
C ALA A 6 -0.62 11.30 4.83
N THR A 7 -1.14 10.43 4.00
CA THR A 7 -2.00 10.79 2.87
C THR A 7 -3.47 10.85 3.31
N ALA A 8 -4.37 11.26 2.43
CA ALA A 8 -5.81 11.21 2.69
C ALA A 8 -6.29 9.78 3.03
N ASN A 9 -5.64 8.76 2.45
CA ASN A 9 -5.92 7.34 2.71
C ASN A 9 -5.43 6.85 4.09
N ASP A 10 -4.61 7.62 4.76
CA ASP A 10 -4.11 7.32 6.11
C ASP A 10 -4.93 8.01 7.21
N GLU A 11 -5.85 8.90 6.83
CA GLU A 11 -6.69 9.63 7.78
C GLU A 11 -7.54 8.68 8.64
N GLY A 12 -7.58 8.95 9.95
CA GLY A 12 -8.29 8.12 10.92
C GLY A 12 -7.63 6.79 11.27
N VAL A 13 -6.54 6.42 10.61
CA VAL A 13 -5.81 5.19 10.88
C VAL A 13 -5.02 5.30 12.18
N ARG A 14 -5.00 4.22 12.98
CA ARG A 14 -4.16 4.17 14.18
C ARG A 14 -2.69 4.14 13.82
N LEU A 15 -1.88 4.94 14.51
CA LEU A 15 -0.45 5.04 14.27
C LEU A 15 0.27 3.68 14.36
N SER A 16 -0.12 2.81 15.30
CA SER A 16 0.44 1.44 15.39
C SER A 16 0.20 0.63 14.11
N ARG A 17 -0.98 0.73 13.54
CA ARG A 17 -1.33 0.04 12.29
C ARG A 17 -0.59 0.63 11.10
N PHE A 18 -0.46 1.95 11.06
CA PHE A 18 0.34 2.64 10.04
C PHE A 18 1.80 2.17 10.09
N VAL A 19 2.42 2.16 11.27
CA VAL A 19 3.82 1.72 11.40
C VAL A 19 4.01 0.27 10.96
N GLN A 20 3.07 -0.63 11.32
CA GLN A 20 3.10 -2.02 10.86
C GLN A 20 2.99 -2.15 9.34
N SER A 21 2.23 -1.29 8.68
CA SER A 21 2.05 -1.36 7.22
C SER A 21 3.25 -0.84 6.43
N VAL A 22 4.00 0.11 6.99
CA VAL A 22 5.22 0.66 6.34
C VAL A 22 6.50 -0.07 6.75
N THR A 23 6.40 -1.05 7.66
CA THR A 23 7.52 -1.89 8.10
C THR A 23 7.30 -3.34 7.71
N THR A 24 8.38 -4.06 7.43
CA THR A 24 8.34 -5.49 7.09
C THR A 24 8.94 -6.31 8.24
N GLY A 25 8.16 -7.27 8.74
CA GLY A 25 8.67 -8.21 9.77
C GLY A 25 8.92 -7.59 11.14
N LEU A 26 8.42 -6.38 11.43
CA LEU A 26 8.58 -5.75 12.75
C LEU A 26 7.73 -6.49 13.80
N PRO A 27 8.35 -7.16 14.81
CA PRO A 27 7.60 -7.84 15.87
C PRO A 27 6.77 -6.84 16.69
N ALA A 28 5.56 -7.25 17.09
CA ALA A 28 4.68 -6.41 17.91
C ALA A 28 5.35 -5.94 19.22
N SER A 29 6.14 -6.80 19.86
CA SER A 29 6.89 -6.45 21.06
C SER A 29 7.87 -5.29 20.83
N LEU A 30 8.57 -5.31 19.69
CA LEU A 30 9.51 -4.25 19.32
C LEU A 30 8.80 -2.97 18.92
N LEU A 31 7.65 -3.08 18.25
CA LEU A 31 6.78 -1.94 17.93
C LEU A 31 6.37 -1.21 19.21
N TYR A 32 5.78 -1.90 20.17
CA TYR A 32 5.33 -1.28 21.43
C TYR A 32 6.50 -0.76 22.28
N LYS A 33 7.66 -1.45 22.25
CA LYS A 33 8.90 -0.96 22.87
C LYS A 33 9.37 0.36 22.24
N SER A 34 9.22 0.49 20.92
CA SER A 34 9.57 1.72 20.19
C SER A 34 8.66 2.90 20.57
N PHE A 35 7.37 2.67 20.78
CA PHE A 35 6.46 3.69 21.33
C PHE A 35 6.87 4.11 22.76
N ARG A 36 7.13 3.14 23.62
CA ARG A 36 7.55 3.41 25.01
C ARG A 36 8.86 4.20 25.06
N ASN A 37 9.81 3.88 24.21
CA ASN A 37 11.12 4.52 24.11
C ASN A 37 11.12 5.83 23.31
N LYS A 38 9.94 6.38 22.96
CA LYS A 38 9.78 7.66 22.24
C LYS A 38 10.45 7.66 20.86
N ARG A 39 10.61 6.48 20.23
CA ARG A 39 11.21 6.32 18.91
C ARG A 39 10.23 6.53 17.76
N ILE A 40 8.96 6.84 18.07
CA ILE A 40 7.91 7.14 17.10
C ILE A 40 7.30 8.47 17.48
N LYS A 41 7.33 9.40 16.53
CA LYS A 41 6.80 10.75 16.71
C LYS A 41 5.84 11.10 15.58
N VAL A 42 4.90 11.99 15.88
CA VAL A 42 4.01 12.63 14.90
C VAL A 42 4.16 14.14 15.08
N ASN A 43 4.48 14.84 14.00
CA ASN A 43 4.73 16.29 13.99
C ASN A 43 5.78 16.72 15.04
N GLY A 44 6.84 15.90 15.18
CA GLY A 44 7.93 16.13 16.15
C GLY A 44 7.57 15.81 17.60
N ARG A 45 6.33 15.43 17.92
CA ARG A 45 5.85 15.12 19.27
C ARG A 45 5.69 13.62 19.47
N ARG A 46 5.86 13.18 20.73
CA ARG A 46 5.57 11.80 21.12
C ARG A 46 4.11 11.48 20.84
N ALA A 47 3.85 10.35 20.21
CA ALA A 47 2.50 9.87 19.94
C ALA A 47 2.28 8.48 20.58
N ALA A 48 1.03 8.18 20.90
CA ALA A 48 0.61 6.88 21.44
C ALA A 48 0.30 5.90 20.29
N PRO A 49 0.33 4.58 20.52
CA PRO A 49 0.01 3.57 19.51
C PRO A 49 -1.39 3.72 18.89
N ASP A 50 -2.33 4.21 19.66
CA ASP A 50 -3.73 4.41 19.28
C ASP A 50 -4.03 5.82 18.71
N THR A 51 -3.02 6.70 18.65
CA THR A 51 -3.15 8.01 17.99
C THR A 51 -3.67 7.81 16.57
N ARG A 52 -4.72 8.53 16.22
CA ARG A 52 -5.26 8.56 14.85
C ARG A 52 -4.53 9.62 14.04
N LEU A 53 -4.14 9.24 12.84
CA LEU A 53 -3.47 10.15 11.91
C LEU A 53 -4.47 11.06 11.23
N ALA A 54 -4.05 12.28 10.94
CA ALA A 54 -4.72 13.20 10.03
C ALA A 54 -3.93 13.29 8.72
N ALA A 55 -4.63 13.60 7.63
CA ALA A 55 -3.96 13.87 6.36
C ALA A 55 -2.94 15.01 6.52
N GLY A 56 -1.72 14.82 6.04
CA GLY A 56 -0.61 15.75 6.18
C GLY A 56 0.24 15.58 7.44
N ASP A 57 -0.12 14.69 8.37
CA ASP A 57 0.70 14.40 9.54
C ASP A 57 2.08 13.86 9.13
N ARG A 58 3.12 14.39 9.75
CA ARG A 58 4.50 13.94 9.56
C ARG A 58 4.87 12.92 10.62
N ILE A 59 5.11 11.69 10.18
CA ILE A 59 5.46 10.56 11.02
C ILE A 59 6.97 10.33 10.96
N GLU A 60 7.64 10.32 12.09
CA GLU A 60 9.06 10.07 12.23
C GLU A 60 9.30 8.74 12.95
N LEU A 61 9.98 7.82 12.30
CA LEU A 61 10.28 6.47 12.81
C LEU A 61 11.78 6.33 13.03
N TYR A 62 12.19 6.24 14.30
CA TYR A 62 13.57 5.98 14.74
C TYR A 62 13.75 4.47 15.02
N ILE A 63 13.42 3.66 14.02
CA ILE A 63 13.51 2.20 14.02
C ILE A 63 14.65 1.79 13.09
N ASN A 64 15.25 0.62 13.30
CA ASN A 64 16.33 0.11 12.46
C ASN A 64 15.87 -0.04 11.00
N ASP A 65 16.76 0.28 10.08
CA ASP A 65 16.45 0.31 8.65
C ASP A 65 16.14 -1.09 8.09
N GLU A 66 16.56 -2.17 8.76
CA GLU A 66 16.24 -3.56 8.42
C GLU A 66 14.74 -3.89 8.37
N PHE A 67 13.93 -3.12 9.15
CA PHE A 67 12.47 -3.29 9.18
C PHE A 67 11.73 -2.47 8.12
N PHE A 68 12.44 -1.70 7.33
CA PHE A 68 11.82 -1.00 6.21
C PHE A 68 12.09 -1.79 4.93
N PRO A 69 11.10 -1.92 4.04
CA PRO A 69 11.38 -2.43 2.71
C PRO A 69 12.53 -1.60 2.12
N PRO A 70 13.47 -2.23 1.39
CA PRO A 70 14.55 -1.49 0.75
C PRO A 70 13.91 -0.34 -0.01
N GLU A 71 14.42 0.88 0.27
CA GLU A 71 13.93 2.10 -0.38
C GLU A 71 13.88 1.82 -1.87
N ALA A 72 12.70 1.94 -2.45
CA ALA A 72 12.57 1.81 -3.90
C ALA A 72 13.54 2.84 -4.48
N ALA A 73 14.71 2.36 -4.94
CA ALA A 73 15.64 3.16 -5.67
C ALA A 73 14.86 3.88 -6.78
N PRO A 74 15.16 5.15 -7.09
CA PRO A 74 14.45 5.86 -8.14
C PRO A 74 14.44 4.97 -9.37
N ALA A 75 13.24 4.51 -9.77
CA ALA A 75 12.99 3.62 -10.89
C ALA A 75 13.98 2.46 -10.94
N GLN A 76 13.66 1.34 -10.30
CA GLN A 76 14.36 0.09 -10.59
C GLN A 76 14.41 -0.08 -12.12
N PRO A 77 15.61 -0.37 -12.70
CA PRO A 77 15.68 -0.74 -14.09
C PRO A 77 14.69 -1.89 -14.31
N ALA A 78 13.79 -1.70 -15.26
CA ALA A 78 12.65 -2.51 -15.59
C ALA A 78 12.80 -3.97 -15.11
N ARG A 79 11.99 -4.37 -14.10
CA ARG A 79 11.62 -5.78 -13.97
C ARG A 79 11.27 -6.26 -15.39
N PRO A 80 11.68 -7.49 -15.78
CA PRO A 80 11.32 -8.01 -17.10
C PRO A 80 9.87 -7.66 -17.35
N ALA A 81 9.61 -7.03 -18.50
CA ALA A 81 8.34 -6.37 -18.80
C ALA A 81 7.18 -7.25 -18.31
N LYS A 82 6.42 -6.74 -17.35
CA LYS A 82 5.21 -7.43 -16.89
C LYS A 82 4.40 -7.72 -18.15
N PRO A 83 3.84 -8.94 -18.30
CA PRO A 83 2.99 -9.23 -19.43
C PRO A 83 1.98 -8.11 -19.60
N LYS A 84 1.72 -7.68 -20.83
CA LYS A 84 0.72 -6.63 -21.10
C LYS A 84 -0.56 -7.03 -20.39
N GLN A 85 -0.95 -6.22 -19.41
CA GLN A 85 -2.18 -6.46 -18.68
C GLN A 85 -3.38 -6.27 -19.64
N PRO A 86 -4.39 -7.13 -19.55
CA PRO A 86 -5.60 -6.98 -20.35
C PRO A 86 -6.28 -5.65 -20.01
N LYS A 87 -6.95 -5.05 -20.99
CA LYS A 87 -7.79 -3.88 -20.72
C LYS A 87 -8.90 -4.27 -19.74
N VAL A 88 -9.04 -3.49 -18.70
CA VAL A 88 -10.12 -3.67 -17.70
C VAL A 88 -11.45 -3.25 -18.32
N GLN A 89 -12.45 -4.09 -18.19
CA GLN A 89 -13.83 -3.73 -18.53
C GLN A 89 -14.57 -3.35 -17.23
N VAL A 90 -14.79 -2.05 -17.07
CA VAL A 90 -15.52 -1.49 -15.93
C VAL A 90 -17.02 -1.58 -16.23
N VAL A 91 -17.77 -2.23 -15.33
CA VAL A 91 -19.23 -2.35 -15.40
C VAL A 91 -19.91 -1.22 -14.62
N TYR A 92 -19.32 -0.86 -13.48
CA TYR A 92 -19.76 0.23 -12.62
C TYR A 92 -18.54 0.80 -11.89
N GLU A 93 -18.55 2.09 -11.62
CA GLU A 93 -17.49 2.76 -10.87
C GLU A 93 -18.06 3.98 -10.14
N ASP A 94 -17.64 4.17 -8.89
CA ASP A 94 -17.85 5.39 -8.12
C ASP A 94 -16.59 5.75 -7.33
N GLU A 95 -16.67 6.72 -6.42
CA GLU A 95 -15.52 7.21 -5.65
C GLU A 95 -14.86 6.15 -4.74
N ASN A 96 -15.58 5.07 -4.40
CA ASN A 96 -15.14 4.09 -3.40
C ASN A 96 -14.96 2.69 -3.97
N ILE A 97 -15.74 2.31 -4.98
CA ILE A 97 -15.74 0.95 -5.52
C ILE A 97 -15.79 0.96 -7.05
N ALA A 98 -15.24 -0.09 -7.64
CA ALA A 98 -15.43 -0.42 -9.04
C ALA A 98 -15.87 -1.87 -9.19
N VAL A 99 -16.84 -2.11 -10.07
CA VAL A 99 -17.29 -3.44 -10.48
C VAL A 99 -16.68 -3.74 -11.82
N LEU A 100 -15.89 -4.81 -11.88
CA LEU A 100 -15.12 -5.17 -13.06
C LEU A 100 -15.63 -6.50 -13.64
N TYR A 101 -15.76 -6.56 -14.95
CA TYR A 101 -15.96 -7.82 -15.63
C TYR A 101 -14.63 -8.60 -15.68
N LYS A 102 -14.64 -9.84 -15.20
CA LYS A 102 -13.50 -10.76 -15.28
C LYS A 102 -13.75 -11.79 -16.37
N PRO A 103 -12.99 -11.79 -17.47
CA PRO A 103 -13.09 -12.85 -18.46
C PRO A 103 -12.59 -14.19 -17.88
N ALA A 104 -13.04 -15.29 -18.48
CA ALA A 104 -12.50 -16.62 -18.15
C ALA A 104 -10.98 -16.65 -18.31
N HIS A 105 -10.31 -17.52 -17.57
CA HIS A 105 -8.86 -17.74 -17.56
C HIS A 105 -8.01 -16.56 -17.03
N LEU A 106 -8.56 -15.38 -16.76
CA LEU A 106 -7.83 -14.30 -16.11
C LEU A 106 -7.75 -14.57 -14.59
N LEU A 107 -6.55 -14.40 -14.02
CA LEU A 107 -6.36 -14.46 -12.57
C LEU A 107 -6.93 -13.23 -11.88
N CYS A 108 -7.46 -13.39 -10.68
CA CYS A 108 -7.84 -12.26 -9.84
C CYS A 108 -6.62 -11.54 -9.26
N HIS A 109 -5.68 -12.29 -8.70
CA HIS A 109 -4.42 -11.80 -8.14
C HIS A 109 -3.23 -12.42 -8.86
N SER A 110 -2.07 -11.77 -8.74
CA SER A 110 -0.81 -12.37 -9.16
C SER A 110 -0.55 -13.65 -8.36
N ASP A 111 -0.11 -14.67 -9.06
CA ASP A 111 0.44 -15.89 -8.49
C ASP A 111 1.97 -15.94 -8.68
N ARG A 112 2.57 -17.09 -8.39
CA ARG A 112 4.02 -17.29 -8.55
C ARG A 112 4.46 -17.34 -10.00
N THR A 113 3.54 -17.50 -10.95
CA THR A 113 3.85 -17.59 -12.40
C THR A 113 4.10 -16.21 -12.99
N GLY A 114 3.60 -15.14 -12.35
CA GLY A 114 3.72 -13.79 -12.88
C GLY A 114 2.74 -13.49 -14.02
N ASP A 115 1.73 -14.32 -14.20
CA ASP A 115 0.69 -14.15 -15.22
C ASP A 115 -0.09 -12.84 -15.03
N ALA A 116 -0.72 -12.38 -16.11
CA ALA A 116 -1.62 -11.24 -16.10
C ALA A 116 -2.79 -11.49 -15.12
N ASN A 117 -3.15 -10.46 -14.36
CA ASN A 117 -4.21 -10.57 -13.36
C ASN A 117 -5.05 -9.28 -13.29
N LEU A 118 -6.26 -9.42 -12.76
CA LEU A 118 -7.23 -8.34 -12.72
C LEU A 118 -6.81 -7.17 -11.83
N VAL A 119 -6.16 -7.45 -10.69
CA VAL A 119 -5.73 -6.39 -9.75
C VAL A 119 -4.64 -5.52 -10.37
N ASP A 120 -3.62 -6.13 -11.00
CA ASP A 120 -2.56 -5.36 -11.68
C ASP A 120 -3.11 -4.58 -12.87
N ALA A 121 -4.07 -5.17 -13.62
CA ALA A 121 -4.75 -4.48 -14.72
C ALA A 121 -5.57 -3.27 -14.23
N PHE A 122 -6.26 -3.42 -13.11
CA PHE A 122 -7.03 -2.33 -12.50
C PHE A 122 -6.12 -1.23 -11.92
N ALA A 123 -5.02 -1.60 -11.27
CA ALA A 123 -4.01 -0.65 -10.81
C ALA A 123 -3.43 0.19 -11.96
N GLN A 124 -3.18 -0.45 -13.12
CA GLN A 124 -2.75 0.26 -14.31
C GLN A 124 -3.84 1.23 -14.82
N TYR A 125 -5.10 0.79 -14.89
CA TYR A 125 -6.23 1.62 -15.28
C TYR A 125 -6.35 2.87 -14.39
N LEU A 126 -6.29 2.71 -13.07
CA LEU A 126 -6.33 3.84 -12.13
C LEU A 126 -5.11 4.76 -12.26
N THR A 127 -3.94 4.20 -12.62
CA THR A 127 -2.72 4.99 -12.86
C THR A 127 -2.88 5.85 -14.12
N GLU A 128 -3.41 5.29 -15.20
CA GLU A 128 -3.68 6.01 -16.45
C GLU A 128 -4.74 7.10 -16.25
N LYS A 129 -5.72 6.86 -15.38
CA LYS A 129 -6.75 7.82 -14.98
C LYS A 129 -6.24 8.91 -14.03
N GLY A 130 -5.05 8.70 -13.43
CA GLY A 130 -4.42 9.64 -12.49
C GLY A 130 -4.92 9.54 -11.06
N GLU A 131 -5.72 8.53 -10.74
CA GLU A 131 -6.31 8.30 -9.41
C GLU A 131 -5.43 7.44 -8.49
N TYR A 132 -4.44 6.76 -9.07
CA TYR A 132 -3.49 5.94 -8.31
C TYR A 132 -2.05 6.17 -8.80
N ARG A 133 -1.12 6.29 -7.87
CA ARG A 133 0.32 6.41 -8.16
C ARG A 133 1.07 5.30 -7.45
N PRO A 134 1.54 4.27 -8.14
CA PRO A 134 2.36 3.23 -7.54
C PRO A 134 3.57 3.83 -6.83
N GLY A 135 3.75 3.54 -5.54
CA GLY A 135 4.83 4.10 -4.72
C GLY A 135 4.61 5.53 -4.22
N GLY A 136 3.56 6.22 -4.63
CA GLY A 136 3.18 7.54 -4.12
C GLY A 136 2.35 7.49 -2.84
N GLU A 137 1.77 6.34 -2.54
CA GLU A 137 0.96 6.11 -1.36
C GLU A 137 1.72 5.25 -0.34
N ASN A 138 1.57 5.55 0.96
CA ASN A 138 2.28 4.83 2.02
C ASN A 138 1.85 3.36 2.10
N ARG A 139 0.57 3.08 1.88
CA ARG A 139 -0.02 1.76 2.06
C ARG A 139 -1.25 1.46 1.22
N PHE A 140 -1.79 2.43 0.51
CA PHE A 140 -2.95 2.21 -0.35
C PHE A 140 -2.53 1.41 -1.59
N ALA A 141 -3.31 0.38 -1.88
CA ALA A 141 -3.25 -0.35 -3.14
C ALA A 141 -4.66 -0.86 -3.46
N PRO A 142 -5.05 -0.87 -4.74
CA PRO A 142 -6.32 -1.47 -5.15
C PRO A 142 -6.42 -2.92 -4.68
N ALA A 143 -7.55 -3.29 -4.10
CA ALA A 143 -7.78 -4.62 -3.55
C ALA A 143 -9.14 -5.16 -3.98
N LEU A 144 -9.26 -6.48 -4.08
CA LEU A 144 -10.53 -7.14 -4.37
C LEU A 144 -11.30 -7.40 -3.08
N CYS A 145 -12.62 -7.17 -3.12
CA CYS A 145 -13.53 -7.55 -2.04
C CYS A 145 -13.82 -9.05 -2.04
N ASN A 146 -13.77 -9.70 -3.21
CA ASN A 146 -13.99 -11.13 -3.39
C ASN A 146 -13.08 -11.67 -4.50
N ARG A 147 -12.95 -12.98 -4.59
CA ARG A 147 -12.24 -13.66 -5.67
C ARG A 147 -13.21 -14.52 -6.45
N LEU A 148 -13.04 -14.55 -7.76
CA LEU A 148 -13.68 -15.47 -8.67
C LEU A 148 -12.64 -16.48 -9.15
N ASP A 149 -13.03 -17.71 -9.34
CA ASP A 149 -12.18 -18.77 -9.85
C ASP A 149 -11.72 -18.49 -11.29
N ARG A 150 -10.71 -19.23 -11.72
CA ARG A 150 -10.07 -19.04 -13.02
C ARG A 150 -10.93 -19.51 -14.19
N GLY A 151 -11.79 -20.48 -13.92
CA GLY A 151 -12.64 -21.18 -14.92
C GLY A 151 -13.82 -20.39 -15.41
#